data_0db7071f88d081c9e9b44ccb45f3425f
#
_entry.id   0db7071f88d081c9e9b44ccb45f3425f
#
_cell.length_a   1.000
_cell.length_b   1.000
_cell.length_c   1.000
_cell.angle_alpha   90.00
_cell.angle_beta   90.00
_cell.angle_gamma   90.00
#
_symmetry.space_group_name_H-M   'P 1'
#
loop_
_entity.id
_entity.type
_entity.pdbx_description
1 polymer ?
#
loop_
_entity_poly.entity_id
_entity_poly.type
_entity_poly.pdbx_seq_one_letter_code
_entity_poly.pdbx_strand_id
1 'polypeptide(L)'
;MRAKLIGVPGSHPVVSVELMLRHKGVEYTRLDLPNMTHRAIVPLLGYRGPTVPVINLDGKRIRTTMRIARALETLIPEPKLFPRDDLEGDEAWADSALQDSVRQLARYAVGQDPEAMASFLHQPLLGIPPRFVKPTVPLIRPAVAWQMKPEDGTAEAMLQALPGQLDRVDALIEAGTIGGDQPNVVDFQVAPSVRLMLTFDQLREPIDARPAGAHARRFVPDYPGRFRAVFPDAWLPF
;
A
#
# COMPACT_ATOMS: atom_id res chain seq x y z
N MET A 1 24.44 -6.05 -1.90
CA MET A 1 23.28 -6.57 -1.17
C MET A 1 22.18 -6.85 -2.19
N ARG A 2 21.53 -8.02 -2.10
CA ARG A 2 20.41 -8.39 -2.97
C ARG A 2 19.15 -8.59 -2.13
N ALA A 3 18.05 -8.01 -2.58
CA ALA A 3 16.78 -8.14 -1.91
C ALA A 3 15.76 -8.87 -2.81
N LYS A 4 14.96 -9.77 -2.23
CA LYS A 4 13.78 -10.35 -2.88
C LYS A 4 12.54 -9.93 -2.10
N LEU A 5 11.78 -9.00 -2.67
CA LEU A 5 10.53 -8.51 -2.12
C LEU A 5 9.38 -9.40 -2.60
N ILE A 6 8.53 -9.83 -1.68
CA ILE A 6 7.32 -10.60 -1.99
C ILE A 6 6.12 -9.76 -1.59
N GLY A 7 5.20 -9.61 -2.52
CA GLY A 7 4.02 -8.79 -2.39
C GLY A 7 2.78 -9.40 -3.03
N VAL A 8 1.80 -8.55 -3.23
CA VAL A 8 0.59 -8.82 -4.01
C VAL A 8 0.27 -7.60 -4.89
N PRO A 9 -0.43 -7.77 -6.01
CA PRO A 9 -0.83 -6.65 -6.85
C PRO A 9 -1.66 -5.61 -6.08
N GLY A 10 -1.39 -4.33 -6.32
CA GLY A 10 -2.10 -3.21 -5.69
C GLY A 10 -1.81 -2.99 -4.21
N SER A 11 -0.81 -3.66 -3.64
CA SER A 11 -0.47 -3.49 -2.23
C SER A 11 0.34 -2.22 -1.97
N HIS A 12 -0.28 -1.22 -1.35
CA HIS A 12 0.39 0.03 -0.96
C HIS A 12 1.54 -0.20 0.05
N PRO A 13 1.47 -1.12 1.05
CA PRO A 13 2.63 -1.38 1.90
C PRO A 13 3.82 -2.02 1.16
N VAL A 14 3.56 -2.74 0.07
CA VAL A 14 4.64 -3.25 -0.80
C VAL A 14 5.33 -2.11 -1.51
N VAL A 15 4.56 -1.13 -2.01
CA VAL A 15 5.12 0.09 -2.63
C VAL A 15 5.93 0.90 -1.61
N SER A 16 5.48 0.98 -0.35
CA SER A 16 6.27 1.61 0.74
C SER A 16 7.66 1.00 0.86
N VAL A 17 7.75 -0.34 0.84
CA VAL A 17 9.06 -1.03 0.90
C VAL A 17 9.88 -0.79 -0.38
N GLU A 18 9.25 -0.75 -1.56
CA GLU A 18 9.97 -0.42 -2.80
C GLU A 18 10.57 0.99 -2.77
N LEU A 19 9.85 1.98 -2.21
CA LEU A 19 10.39 3.33 -2.04
C LEU A 19 11.58 3.36 -1.08
N MET A 20 11.49 2.65 0.05
CA MET A 20 12.61 2.53 1.00
C MET A 20 13.83 1.85 0.38
N LEU A 21 13.64 0.78 -0.39
CA LEU A 21 14.73 0.07 -1.09
C LEU A 21 15.40 0.97 -2.12
N ARG A 22 14.61 1.71 -2.90
CA ARG A 22 15.14 2.67 -3.89
C ARG A 22 15.90 3.81 -3.21
N HIS A 23 15.35 4.35 -2.12
CA HIS A 23 16.01 5.40 -1.34
C HIS A 23 17.36 4.94 -0.78
N LYS A 24 17.45 3.71 -0.30
CA LYS A 24 18.68 3.07 0.18
C LYS A 24 19.62 2.57 -0.93
N GLY A 25 19.26 2.72 -2.21
CA GLY A 25 20.07 2.22 -3.33
C GLY A 25 20.19 0.70 -3.38
N VAL A 26 19.21 -0.04 -2.84
CA VAL A 26 19.20 -1.50 -2.81
C VAL A 26 18.57 -2.06 -4.07
N GLU A 27 19.34 -2.84 -4.83
CA GLU A 27 18.79 -3.63 -5.93
C GLU A 27 17.87 -4.74 -5.41
N TYR A 28 16.70 -4.87 -6.00
CA TYR A 28 15.74 -5.89 -5.59
C TYR A 28 15.01 -6.54 -6.78
N THR A 29 14.55 -7.75 -6.55
CA THR A 29 13.57 -8.40 -7.41
C THR A 29 12.23 -8.46 -6.68
N ARG A 30 11.13 -8.29 -7.42
CA ARG A 30 9.77 -8.38 -6.87
C ARG A 30 9.08 -9.64 -7.38
N LEU A 31 8.41 -10.35 -6.46
CA LEU A 31 7.54 -11.48 -6.76
C LEU A 31 6.15 -11.17 -6.20
N ASP A 32 5.17 -11.03 -7.08
CA ASP A 32 3.78 -10.90 -6.66
C ASP A 32 3.09 -12.26 -6.58
N LEU A 33 2.44 -12.51 -5.44
CA LEU A 33 1.57 -13.65 -5.19
C LEU A 33 0.12 -13.27 -5.48
N PRO A 34 -0.76 -14.22 -5.79
CA PRO A 34 -2.19 -13.95 -5.90
C PRO A 34 -2.75 -13.46 -4.56
N ASN A 35 -3.58 -12.40 -4.60
CA ASN A 35 -4.13 -11.74 -3.41
C ASN A 35 -4.83 -12.70 -2.44
N MET A 36 -5.48 -13.76 -2.96
CA MET A 36 -6.23 -14.71 -2.14
C MET A 36 -5.34 -15.78 -1.49
N THR A 37 -4.21 -16.13 -2.12
CA THR A 37 -3.39 -17.28 -1.72
C THR A 37 -2.14 -16.90 -0.92
N HIS A 38 -1.75 -15.62 -0.92
CA HIS A 38 -0.54 -15.17 -0.25
C HIS A 38 -0.49 -15.55 1.25
N ARG A 39 -1.65 -15.57 1.93
CA ARG A 39 -1.75 -15.93 3.36
C ARG A 39 -1.31 -17.38 3.65
N ALA A 40 -1.53 -18.29 2.70
CA ALA A 40 -1.06 -19.67 2.81
C ALA A 40 0.39 -19.81 2.34
N ILE A 41 0.76 -19.09 1.27
CA ILE A 41 2.09 -19.24 0.64
C ILE A 41 3.19 -18.60 1.48
N VAL A 42 2.97 -17.42 2.06
CA VAL A 42 4.00 -16.69 2.83
C VAL A 42 4.59 -17.52 3.98
N PRO A 43 3.79 -18.21 4.82
CA PRO A 43 4.35 -19.11 5.85
C PRO A 43 5.13 -20.30 5.27
N LEU A 44 4.67 -20.88 4.14
CA LEU A 44 5.37 -21.99 3.47
C LEU A 44 6.75 -21.56 2.92
N LEU A 45 6.92 -20.27 2.62
CA LEU A 45 8.20 -19.70 2.25
C LEU A 45 9.12 -19.42 3.46
N GLY A 46 8.70 -19.80 4.67
CA GLY A 46 9.48 -19.68 5.91
C GLY A 46 9.41 -18.30 6.58
N TYR A 47 8.43 -17.48 6.24
CA TYR A 47 8.18 -16.23 6.96
C TYR A 47 7.21 -16.43 8.14
N ARG A 48 7.46 -15.75 9.26
CA ARG A 48 6.57 -15.80 10.42
C ARG A 48 5.33 -14.94 10.20
N GLY A 49 4.19 -15.59 9.87
CA GLY A 49 2.87 -14.95 9.67
C GLY A 49 2.48 -14.77 8.20
N PRO A 50 1.20 -14.47 7.93
CA PRO A 50 0.57 -14.63 6.64
C PRO A 50 0.52 -13.37 5.77
N THR A 51 1.07 -12.25 6.23
CA THR A 51 0.89 -10.95 5.55
C THR A 51 2.10 -10.53 4.74
N VAL A 52 1.87 -9.75 3.70
CA VAL A 52 2.87 -9.04 2.91
C VAL A 52 2.89 -7.55 3.35
N PRO A 53 3.99 -6.80 3.12
CA PRO A 53 5.23 -7.20 2.47
C PRO A 53 6.08 -8.13 3.31
N VAL A 54 6.83 -9.00 2.63
CA VAL A 54 7.95 -9.73 3.22
C VAL A 54 9.17 -9.62 2.30
N ILE A 55 10.35 -9.60 2.89
CA ILE A 55 11.60 -9.46 2.15
C ILE A 55 12.62 -10.51 2.60
N ASN A 56 13.37 -11.03 1.64
CA ASN A 56 14.61 -11.73 1.92
C ASN A 56 15.77 -10.77 1.59
N LEU A 57 16.51 -10.39 2.60
CA LEU A 57 17.63 -9.46 2.51
C LEU A 57 18.91 -10.25 2.84
N ASP A 58 19.66 -10.66 1.80
CA ASP A 58 20.86 -11.51 1.92
C ASP A 58 20.67 -12.72 2.85
N GLY A 59 19.55 -13.45 2.69
CA GLY A 59 19.22 -14.64 3.48
C GLY A 59 18.38 -14.38 4.73
N LYS A 60 18.31 -13.15 5.23
CA LYS A 60 17.45 -12.77 6.37
C LYS A 60 16.02 -12.53 5.90
N ARG A 61 15.08 -13.29 6.46
CA ARG A 61 13.64 -13.13 6.19
C ARG A 61 13.02 -12.14 7.17
N ILE A 62 12.51 -11.02 6.63
CA ILE A 62 11.92 -9.93 7.41
C ILE A 62 10.50 -9.70 6.92
N ARG A 63 9.60 -9.42 7.84
CA ARG A 63 8.19 -9.14 7.58
C ARG A 63 7.79 -7.81 8.23
N THR A 64 6.78 -7.18 7.71
CA THR A 64 6.21 -5.86 8.04
C THR A 64 7.08 -4.68 7.62
N THR A 65 6.42 -3.64 7.18
CA THR A 65 7.01 -2.40 6.68
C THR A 65 7.96 -1.80 7.70
N MET A 66 7.51 -1.66 8.96
CA MET A 66 8.33 -1.09 10.04
C MET A 66 9.61 -1.89 10.34
N ARG A 67 9.53 -3.24 10.40
CA ARG A 67 10.72 -4.07 10.64
C ARG A 67 11.68 -4.05 9.47
N ILE A 68 11.16 -3.95 8.25
CA ILE A 68 11.99 -3.82 7.04
C ILE A 68 12.70 -2.47 7.07
N ALA A 69 12.01 -1.37 7.41
CA ALA A 69 12.60 -0.04 7.55
C ALA A 69 13.76 -0.04 8.57
N ARG A 70 13.55 -0.60 9.77
CA ARG A 70 14.61 -0.71 10.81
C ARG A 70 15.81 -1.54 10.36
N ALA A 71 15.56 -2.65 9.63
CA ALA A 71 16.63 -3.49 9.11
C ALA A 71 17.43 -2.77 8.02
N LEU A 72 16.76 -2.03 7.12
CA LEU A 72 17.42 -1.23 6.10
C LEU A 72 18.26 -0.12 6.72
N GLU A 73 17.72 0.59 7.73
CA GLU A 73 18.46 1.64 8.44
C GLU A 73 19.72 1.11 9.12
N THR A 74 19.62 -0.06 9.76
CA THR A 74 20.77 -0.69 10.44
C THR A 74 21.84 -1.16 9.45
N LEU A 75 21.44 -1.70 8.29
CA LEU A 75 22.36 -2.28 7.31
C LEU A 75 22.97 -1.24 6.38
N ILE A 76 22.23 -0.17 6.09
CA ILE A 76 22.62 0.92 5.22
C ILE A 76 22.22 2.23 5.91
N PRO A 77 23.08 2.80 6.78
CA PRO A 77 22.72 3.98 7.55
C PRO A 77 22.39 5.21 6.69
N GLU A 78 23.04 5.36 5.52
CA GLU A 78 22.83 6.51 4.64
C GLU A 78 22.26 6.08 3.26
N PRO A 79 21.36 6.88 2.67
CA PRO A 79 20.66 8.02 3.25
C PRO A 79 19.69 7.58 4.35
N LYS A 80 19.48 8.38 5.39
CA LYS A 80 18.64 8.02 6.56
C LYS A 80 17.18 7.85 6.20
N LEU A 81 16.54 6.81 6.76
CA LEU A 81 15.07 6.68 6.82
C LEU A 81 14.51 7.40 8.06
N PHE A 82 15.32 7.51 9.10
CA PHE A 82 14.98 8.15 10.37
C PHE A 82 15.95 9.32 10.65
N PRO A 83 15.81 10.45 9.91
CA PRO A 83 16.69 11.61 10.13
C PRO A 83 16.41 12.34 11.46
N ARG A 84 15.29 12.05 12.13
CA ARG A 84 14.82 12.63 13.39
C ARG A 84 14.28 11.52 14.30
N ASP A 85 14.39 11.70 15.60
CA ASP A 85 13.95 10.70 16.62
C ASP A 85 12.43 10.72 16.85
N ASP A 86 11.73 11.80 16.45
CA ASP A 86 10.30 12.01 16.69
C ASP A 86 9.36 11.39 15.63
N LEU A 87 9.91 10.69 14.62
CA LEU A 87 9.12 10.10 13.52
C LEU A 87 8.39 8.81 13.89
N GLU A 88 8.74 8.15 14.99
CA GLU A 88 8.18 6.83 15.34
C GLU A 88 6.66 6.84 15.54
N GLY A 89 6.13 7.90 16.15
CA GLY A 89 4.69 8.06 16.37
C GLY A 89 3.92 8.22 15.06
N ASP A 90 4.45 9.00 14.13
CA ASP A 90 3.82 9.22 12.82
C ASP A 90 3.97 8.01 11.91
N GLU A 91 5.12 7.32 11.93
CA GLU A 91 5.30 6.05 11.24
C GLU A 91 4.30 5.00 11.75
N ALA A 92 4.16 4.84 13.07
CA ALA A 92 3.25 3.87 13.66
C ALA A 92 1.78 4.18 13.31
N TRP A 93 1.40 5.45 13.30
CA TRP A 93 0.07 5.86 12.85
C TRP A 93 -0.15 5.57 11.36
N ALA A 94 0.81 5.89 10.51
CA ALA A 94 0.72 5.64 9.07
C ALA A 94 0.66 4.14 8.75
N ASP A 95 1.46 3.30 9.45
CA ASP A 95 1.48 1.84 9.28
C ASP A 95 0.23 1.15 9.85
N SER A 96 -0.42 1.73 10.84
CA SER A 96 -1.63 1.17 11.46
C SER A 96 -2.91 1.84 10.96
N ALA A 97 -3.25 3.02 11.47
CA ALA A 97 -4.55 3.66 11.26
C ALA A 97 -4.81 4.03 9.79
N LEU A 98 -3.87 4.75 9.14
CA LEU A 98 -4.04 5.15 7.74
C LEU A 98 -4.03 3.93 6.82
N GLN A 99 -3.06 3.05 6.99
CA GLN A 99 -2.91 1.85 6.15
C GLN A 99 -4.09 0.89 6.28
N ASP A 100 -4.64 0.72 7.50
CA ASP A 100 -5.79 -0.16 7.71
C ASP A 100 -7.05 0.40 7.08
N SER A 101 -7.33 1.70 7.24
CA SER A 101 -8.45 2.36 6.57
C SER A 101 -8.44 2.15 5.06
N VAL A 102 -7.30 2.44 4.42
CA VAL A 102 -7.15 2.26 2.97
C VAL A 102 -7.30 0.80 2.55
N ARG A 103 -6.79 -0.13 3.35
CA ARG A 103 -6.92 -1.57 3.12
C ARG A 103 -8.37 -2.03 3.19
N GLN A 104 -9.13 -1.57 4.18
CA GLN A 104 -10.55 -1.92 4.34
C GLN A 104 -11.38 -1.37 3.18
N LEU A 105 -11.16 -0.11 2.79
CA LEU A 105 -11.82 0.48 1.63
C LEU A 105 -11.51 -0.29 0.33
N ALA A 106 -10.25 -0.66 0.10
CA ALA A 106 -9.86 -1.44 -1.06
C ALA A 106 -10.47 -2.86 -1.05
N ARG A 107 -10.57 -3.50 0.12
CA ARG A 107 -11.23 -4.80 0.25
C ARG A 107 -12.72 -4.70 -0.05
N TYR A 108 -13.38 -3.68 0.50
CA TYR A 108 -14.78 -3.41 0.21
C TYR A 108 -14.99 -3.24 -1.31
N ALA A 109 -14.19 -2.38 -1.95
CA ALA A 109 -14.30 -2.12 -3.38
C ALA A 109 -14.09 -3.37 -4.24
N VAL A 110 -13.10 -4.21 -3.90
CA VAL A 110 -12.89 -5.50 -4.57
C VAL A 110 -14.07 -6.45 -4.36
N GLY A 111 -14.70 -6.43 -3.18
CA GLY A 111 -15.91 -7.20 -2.89
C GLY A 111 -17.08 -6.78 -3.77
N GLN A 112 -17.25 -5.48 -4.03
CA GLN A 112 -18.30 -4.93 -4.89
C GLN A 112 -17.99 -5.09 -6.38
N ASP A 113 -16.74 -4.85 -6.79
CA ASP A 113 -16.26 -4.98 -8.17
C ASP A 113 -14.98 -5.84 -8.23
N PRO A 114 -15.10 -7.19 -8.22
CA PRO A 114 -13.94 -8.07 -8.32
C PRO A 114 -13.13 -7.90 -9.61
N GLU A 115 -13.72 -7.36 -10.68
CA GLU A 115 -13.04 -7.13 -11.96
C GLU A 115 -12.01 -6.00 -11.85
N ALA A 116 -12.20 -5.08 -10.90
CA ALA A 116 -11.20 -4.04 -10.61
C ALA A 116 -9.81 -4.61 -10.32
N MET A 117 -9.71 -5.84 -9.77
CA MET A 117 -8.42 -6.51 -9.53
C MET A 117 -7.57 -6.63 -10.79
N ALA A 118 -8.17 -6.81 -11.97
CA ALA A 118 -7.44 -6.90 -13.23
C ALA A 118 -6.68 -5.61 -13.55
N SER A 119 -7.20 -4.46 -13.12
CA SER A 119 -6.57 -3.16 -13.33
C SER A 119 -5.28 -2.97 -12.54
N PHE A 120 -5.13 -3.69 -11.42
CA PHE A 120 -3.91 -3.67 -10.58
C PHE A 120 -2.82 -4.65 -11.05
N LEU A 121 -3.13 -5.55 -11.99
CA LEU A 121 -2.16 -6.49 -12.55
C LEU A 121 -1.27 -5.80 -13.59
N HIS A 122 -0.15 -5.25 -13.17
CA HIS A 122 0.86 -4.61 -14.03
C HIS A 122 2.23 -5.30 -13.93
N GLN A 123 2.47 -6.07 -12.86
CA GLN A 123 3.66 -6.89 -12.67
C GLN A 123 3.34 -8.38 -12.93
N PRO A 124 4.34 -9.20 -13.26
CA PRO A 124 4.16 -10.65 -13.34
C PRO A 124 3.63 -11.24 -12.03
N LEU A 125 2.59 -12.07 -12.13
CA LEU A 125 2.04 -12.82 -11.02
C LEU A 125 2.66 -14.22 -11.00
N LEU A 126 3.40 -14.58 -9.94
CA LEU A 126 4.19 -15.83 -9.90
C LEU A 126 5.12 -16.00 -11.11
N GLY A 127 5.62 -14.89 -11.66
CA GLY A 127 6.44 -14.89 -12.89
C GLY A 127 5.64 -14.94 -14.19
N ILE A 128 4.31 -15.08 -14.14
CA ILE A 128 3.45 -15.12 -15.32
C ILE A 128 3.09 -13.68 -15.73
N PRO A 129 3.37 -13.26 -16.97
CA PRO A 129 3.04 -11.92 -17.45
C PRO A 129 1.54 -11.57 -17.33
N PRO A 130 1.19 -10.31 -17.03
CA PRO A 130 -0.19 -9.87 -16.81
C PRO A 130 -1.15 -10.22 -17.96
N ARG A 131 -0.68 -10.20 -19.22
CA ARG A 131 -1.49 -10.54 -20.40
C ARG A 131 -2.10 -11.94 -20.36
N PHE A 132 -1.46 -12.89 -19.65
CA PHE A 132 -1.99 -14.24 -19.50
C PHE A 132 -2.84 -14.40 -18.24
N VAL A 133 -2.65 -13.55 -17.24
CA VAL A 133 -3.39 -13.60 -15.97
C VAL A 133 -4.71 -12.83 -16.05
N LYS A 134 -4.71 -11.62 -16.64
CA LYS A 134 -5.91 -10.77 -16.72
C LYS A 134 -7.15 -11.48 -17.27
N PRO A 135 -7.07 -12.30 -18.34
CA PRO A 135 -8.24 -13.02 -18.86
C PRO A 135 -8.83 -14.05 -17.89
N THR A 136 -8.08 -14.48 -16.87
CA THR A 136 -8.58 -15.47 -15.88
C THR A 136 -9.33 -14.83 -14.71
N VAL A 137 -9.23 -13.51 -14.52
CA VAL A 137 -9.89 -12.80 -13.41
C VAL A 137 -11.41 -13.02 -13.37
N PRO A 138 -12.15 -12.98 -14.49
CA PRO A 138 -13.58 -13.26 -14.49
C PRO A 138 -13.93 -14.65 -13.94
N LEU A 139 -13.06 -15.65 -14.14
CA LEU A 139 -13.29 -17.02 -13.70
C LEU A 139 -13.24 -17.18 -12.16
N ILE A 140 -12.43 -16.34 -11.49
CA ILE A 140 -12.26 -16.37 -10.03
C ILE A 140 -13.18 -15.37 -9.32
N ARG A 141 -13.95 -14.57 -10.05
CA ARG A 141 -14.83 -13.51 -9.52
C ARG A 141 -15.74 -13.99 -8.39
N PRO A 142 -16.47 -15.14 -8.49
CA PRO A 142 -17.34 -15.59 -7.40
C PRO A 142 -16.58 -15.90 -6.11
N ALA A 143 -15.39 -16.51 -6.23
CA ALA A 143 -14.55 -16.82 -5.07
C ALA A 143 -13.98 -15.55 -4.43
N VAL A 144 -13.59 -14.57 -5.24
CA VAL A 144 -13.12 -13.26 -4.76
C VAL A 144 -14.24 -12.53 -4.01
N ALA A 145 -15.42 -12.42 -4.59
CA ALA A 145 -16.57 -11.76 -3.98
C ALA A 145 -16.94 -12.42 -2.63
N TRP A 146 -16.91 -13.76 -2.57
CA TRP A 146 -17.18 -14.49 -1.34
C TRP A 146 -16.12 -14.25 -0.26
N GLN A 147 -14.82 -14.27 -0.62
CA GLN A 147 -13.71 -14.12 0.33
C GLN A 147 -13.53 -12.67 0.80
N MET A 148 -13.84 -11.72 -0.07
CA MET A 148 -13.78 -10.28 0.21
C MET A 148 -15.14 -9.72 0.63
N LYS A 149 -16.02 -10.59 1.19
CA LYS A 149 -17.37 -10.19 1.60
C LYS A 149 -17.29 -8.84 2.34
N PRO A 150 -17.94 -7.80 1.81
CA PRO A 150 -17.86 -6.48 2.39
C PRO A 150 -18.57 -6.42 3.73
N GLU A 151 -17.98 -5.67 4.66
CA GLU A 151 -18.61 -5.26 5.91
C GLU A 151 -18.97 -3.79 5.75
N ASP A 152 -20.24 -3.51 5.42
CA ASP A 152 -20.72 -2.17 5.10
C ASP A 152 -20.40 -1.16 6.22
N GLY A 153 -20.71 -1.49 7.47
CA GLY A 153 -20.44 -0.60 8.60
C GLY A 153 -18.95 -0.26 8.79
N THR A 154 -18.06 -1.21 8.47
CA THR A 154 -16.61 -0.95 8.54
C THR A 154 -16.17 0.01 7.42
N ALA A 155 -16.63 -0.21 6.19
CA ALA A 155 -16.27 0.64 5.06
C ALA A 155 -16.81 2.07 5.23
N GLU A 156 -18.05 2.22 5.69
CA GLU A 156 -18.65 3.52 6.00
C GLU A 156 -17.85 4.26 7.07
N ALA A 157 -17.55 3.60 8.20
CA ALA A 157 -16.75 4.21 9.26
C ALA A 157 -15.35 4.65 8.78
N MET A 158 -14.70 3.88 7.89
CA MET A 158 -13.40 4.26 7.32
C MET A 158 -13.54 5.47 6.39
N LEU A 159 -14.62 5.57 5.60
CA LEU A 159 -14.89 6.76 4.77
C LEU A 159 -15.14 7.98 5.63
N GLN A 160 -15.94 7.88 6.70
CA GLN A 160 -16.20 8.99 7.62
C GLN A 160 -14.94 9.47 8.35
N ALA A 161 -13.99 8.57 8.63
CA ALA A 161 -12.72 8.93 9.26
C ALA A 161 -11.71 9.56 8.27
N LEU A 162 -11.94 9.43 6.96
CA LEU A 162 -10.98 9.81 5.92
C LEU A 162 -10.61 11.32 5.94
N PRO A 163 -11.54 12.29 6.08
CA PRO A 163 -11.17 13.69 6.16
C PRO A 163 -10.16 13.98 7.26
N GLY A 164 -10.38 13.49 8.48
CA GLY A 164 -9.46 13.70 9.60
C GLY A 164 -8.09 13.01 9.39
N GLN A 165 -8.04 11.89 8.67
CA GLN A 165 -6.77 11.27 8.30
C GLN A 165 -6.01 12.11 7.28
N LEU A 166 -6.70 12.67 6.29
CA LEU A 166 -6.11 13.58 5.30
C LEU A 166 -5.67 14.89 5.94
N ASP A 167 -6.46 15.45 6.89
CA ASP A 167 -6.08 16.64 7.66
C ASP A 167 -4.77 16.42 8.42
N ARG A 168 -4.58 15.23 9.01
CA ARG A 168 -3.30 14.88 9.65
C ARG A 168 -2.16 14.81 8.65
N VAL A 169 -2.36 14.23 7.46
CA VAL A 169 -1.32 14.20 6.42
C VAL A 169 -0.95 15.63 6.00
N ASP A 170 -1.94 16.49 5.76
CA ASP A 170 -1.71 17.87 5.37
C ASP A 170 -0.95 18.64 6.47
N ALA A 171 -1.30 18.42 7.75
CA ALA A 171 -0.59 19.02 8.87
C ALA A 171 0.88 18.55 8.98
N LEU A 172 1.17 17.28 8.69
CA LEU A 172 2.55 16.76 8.63
C LEU A 172 3.37 17.40 7.50
N ILE A 173 2.72 17.68 6.36
CA ILE A 173 3.35 18.39 5.23
C ILE A 173 3.60 19.85 5.61
N GLU A 174 2.61 20.54 6.19
CA GLU A 174 2.73 21.93 6.62
C GLU A 174 3.81 22.13 7.69
N ALA A 175 3.91 21.18 8.62
CA ALA A 175 4.97 21.18 9.64
C ALA A 175 6.36 20.84 9.10
N GLY A 176 6.48 20.45 7.81
CA GLY A 176 7.74 20.01 7.21
C GLY A 176 8.24 18.65 7.77
N THR A 177 7.36 17.88 8.42
CA THR A 177 7.70 16.53 8.89
C THR A 177 7.86 15.58 7.72
N ILE A 178 7.04 15.74 6.68
CA ILE A 178 7.10 15.00 5.42
C ILE A 178 7.09 15.96 4.22
N GLY A 179 7.42 15.45 3.03
CA GLY A 179 7.38 16.24 1.79
C GLY A 179 8.60 17.09 1.53
N GLY A 180 9.63 17.07 2.39
CA GLY A 180 10.87 17.79 2.20
C GLY A 180 11.78 17.22 1.09
N ASP A 181 12.96 17.81 0.94
CA ASP A 181 13.96 17.38 -0.07
C ASP A 181 14.65 16.07 0.35
N GLN A 182 14.68 15.77 1.63
CA GLN A 182 15.15 14.51 2.19
C GLN A 182 13.95 13.71 2.69
N PRO A 183 13.43 12.78 1.89
CA PRO A 183 12.32 11.95 2.29
C PRO A 183 12.70 11.00 3.42
N ASN A 184 11.74 10.70 4.27
CA ASN A 184 11.90 9.85 5.42
C ASN A 184 10.89 8.69 5.43
N VAL A 185 10.92 7.85 6.46
CA VAL A 185 10.08 6.66 6.58
C VAL A 185 8.59 6.99 6.55
N VAL A 186 8.16 8.15 7.08
CA VAL A 186 6.75 8.57 7.11
C VAL A 186 6.26 8.92 5.70
N ASP A 187 7.10 9.62 4.88
CA ASP A 187 6.81 9.84 3.46
C ASP A 187 6.49 8.53 2.75
N PHE A 188 7.33 7.52 2.98
CA PHE A 188 7.22 6.21 2.32
C PHE A 188 6.05 5.36 2.82
N GLN A 189 5.49 5.65 4.00
CA GLN A 189 4.28 4.99 4.51
C GLN A 189 3.00 5.71 4.04
N VAL A 190 3.01 7.05 4.09
CA VAL A 190 1.85 7.89 3.77
C VAL A 190 1.57 7.92 2.26
N ALA A 191 2.60 8.21 1.45
CA ALA A 191 2.41 8.43 0.03
C ALA A 191 1.73 7.26 -0.71
N PRO A 192 2.14 5.99 -0.54
CA PRO A 192 1.47 4.86 -1.19
C PRO A 192 0.04 4.66 -0.72
N SER A 193 -0.26 4.96 0.55
CA SER A 193 -1.60 4.84 1.12
C SER A 193 -2.55 5.85 0.48
N VAL A 194 -2.16 7.12 0.45
CA VAL A 194 -2.94 8.18 -0.23
C VAL A 194 -3.02 7.91 -1.74
N ARG A 195 -1.95 7.40 -2.34
CA ARG A 195 -1.93 7.09 -3.77
C ARG A 195 -2.89 5.98 -4.17
N LEU A 196 -3.08 4.97 -3.31
CA LEU A 196 -4.10 3.96 -3.52
C LEU A 196 -5.51 4.58 -3.42
N MET A 197 -5.77 5.50 -2.48
CA MET A 197 -7.06 6.21 -2.40
C MET A 197 -7.37 7.00 -3.67
N LEU A 198 -6.36 7.57 -4.32
CA LEU A 198 -6.52 8.27 -5.60
C LEU A 198 -6.92 7.35 -6.78
N THR A 199 -6.90 6.03 -6.60
CA THR A 199 -7.43 5.09 -7.59
C THR A 199 -8.95 4.92 -7.54
N PHE A 200 -9.61 5.42 -6.48
CA PHE A 200 -11.06 5.43 -6.36
C PHE A 200 -11.63 6.65 -7.06
N ASP A 201 -12.50 6.45 -8.04
CA ASP A 201 -13.10 7.54 -8.81
C ASP A 201 -13.83 8.56 -7.92
N GLN A 202 -14.53 8.07 -6.88
CA GLN A 202 -15.32 8.90 -5.97
C GLN A 202 -14.46 9.71 -4.96
N LEU A 203 -13.19 9.30 -4.71
CA LEU A 203 -12.31 9.95 -3.75
C LEU A 203 -11.23 10.79 -4.41
N ARG A 204 -11.05 10.65 -5.71
CA ARG A 204 -9.91 11.23 -6.45
C ARG A 204 -9.90 12.75 -6.38
N GLU A 205 -10.99 13.39 -6.79
CA GLU A 205 -11.06 14.85 -6.89
C GLU A 205 -10.85 15.53 -5.53
N PRO A 206 -11.56 15.16 -4.44
CA PRO A 206 -11.35 15.74 -3.13
C PRO A 206 -9.93 15.56 -2.60
N ILE A 207 -9.28 14.42 -2.86
CA ILE A 207 -7.92 14.16 -2.40
C ILE A 207 -6.90 14.90 -3.27
N ASP A 208 -7.09 14.97 -4.58
CA ASP A 208 -6.19 15.71 -5.49
C ASP A 208 -6.17 17.22 -5.21
N ALA A 209 -7.23 17.76 -4.67
CA ALA A 209 -7.31 19.17 -4.26
C ALA A 209 -6.49 19.50 -2.99
N ARG A 210 -5.90 18.50 -2.32
CA ARG A 210 -5.20 18.64 -1.04
C ARG A 210 -3.68 18.51 -1.19
N PRO A 211 -2.88 19.07 -0.27
CA PRO A 211 -1.44 18.80 -0.18
C PRO A 211 -1.11 17.31 -0.14
N ALA A 212 -1.90 16.50 0.57
CA ALA A 212 -1.78 15.04 0.62
C ALA A 212 -1.80 14.38 -0.77
N GLY A 213 -2.67 14.83 -1.67
CA GLY A 213 -2.75 14.34 -3.05
C GLY A 213 -1.49 14.67 -3.86
N ALA A 214 -1.03 15.91 -3.78
CA ALA A 214 0.21 16.36 -4.44
C ALA A 214 1.44 15.58 -3.92
N HIS A 215 1.54 15.40 -2.59
CA HIS A 215 2.58 14.61 -1.94
C HIS A 215 2.58 13.16 -2.47
N ALA A 216 1.41 12.52 -2.48
CA ALA A 216 1.29 11.13 -2.94
C ALA A 216 1.72 10.96 -4.40
N ARG A 217 1.37 11.90 -5.29
CA ARG A 217 1.78 11.90 -6.70
C ARG A 217 3.27 12.16 -6.90
N ARG A 218 3.88 13.00 -6.06
CA ARG A 218 5.32 13.26 -6.09
C ARG A 218 6.13 12.00 -5.81
N PHE A 219 5.76 11.25 -4.77
CA PHE A 219 6.50 10.05 -4.35
C PHE A 219 6.12 8.80 -5.15
N VAL A 220 4.88 8.72 -5.60
CA VAL A 220 4.35 7.59 -6.36
C VAL A 220 3.61 8.11 -7.60
N PRO A 221 4.33 8.60 -8.62
CA PRO A 221 3.73 9.16 -9.83
C PRO A 221 2.83 8.15 -10.53
N ASP A 222 3.30 6.91 -10.63
CA ASP A 222 2.58 5.82 -11.28
C ASP A 222 2.10 4.81 -10.25
N TYR A 223 0.78 4.68 -10.11
CA TYR A 223 0.14 3.64 -9.32
C TYR A 223 -0.95 2.98 -10.17
N PRO A 224 -0.86 1.66 -10.38
CA PRO A 224 -1.81 0.97 -11.23
C PRO A 224 -3.16 0.83 -10.55
N GLY A 225 -4.17 0.61 -11.38
CA GLY A 225 -5.49 0.24 -10.92
C GLY A 225 -6.48 1.40 -10.86
N ARG A 226 -7.75 1.01 -10.84
CA ARG A 226 -8.89 1.92 -10.73
C ARG A 226 -10.04 1.19 -10.09
N PHE A 227 -10.64 1.82 -9.09
CA PHE A 227 -11.95 1.46 -8.55
C PHE A 227 -12.98 2.44 -9.08
N ARG A 228 -14.04 1.92 -9.70
CA ARG A 228 -15.20 2.71 -10.12
C ARG A 228 -15.98 3.19 -8.89
N ALA A 229 -17.12 3.85 -9.11
CA ALA A 229 -18.03 4.22 -8.05
C ALA A 229 -18.61 2.94 -7.40
N VAL A 230 -18.14 2.63 -6.18
CA VAL A 230 -18.51 1.42 -5.44
C VAL A 230 -19.13 1.75 -4.08
N PHE A 231 -18.94 2.97 -3.58
CA PHE A 231 -19.50 3.42 -2.31
C PHE A 231 -20.86 4.09 -2.54
N PRO A 232 -21.85 3.85 -1.67
CA PRO A 232 -23.08 4.64 -1.67
C PRO A 232 -22.77 6.13 -1.49
N ASP A 233 -23.44 7.01 -2.24
CA ASP A 233 -23.21 8.46 -2.17
C ASP A 233 -23.42 9.00 -0.75
N ALA A 234 -24.36 8.43 0.00
CA ALA A 234 -24.64 8.81 1.39
C ALA A 234 -23.45 8.56 2.36
N TRP A 235 -22.47 7.76 1.97
CA TRP A 235 -21.28 7.48 2.77
C TRP A 235 -20.11 8.39 2.46
N LEU A 236 -20.19 9.15 1.37
CA LEU A 236 -19.08 10.02 0.95
C LEU A 236 -18.98 11.23 1.89
N PRO A 237 -17.80 11.48 2.48
CA PRO A 237 -17.62 12.54 3.47
C PRO A 237 -17.26 13.91 2.88
N PHE A 238 -17.28 14.04 1.54
CA PHE A 238 -16.88 15.23 0.80
C PHE A 238 -18.03 15.77 -0.04
#